data_0b4c518bb0aa7376e210d3c4db2b727c
#
_entry.id   0b4c518bb0aa7376e210d3c4db2b727c
#
_cell.length_a   1.000
_cell.length_b   1.000
_cell.length_c   1.000
_cell.angle_alpha   90.00
_cell.angle_beta   90.00
_cell.angle_gamma   90.00
#
_symmetry.space_group_name_H-M   'P 1'
#
loop_
_entity.id
_entity.type
_entity.pdbx_description
1 polymer ?
#
loop_
_entity_poly.entity_id
_entity_poly.type
_entity_poly.pdbx_seq_one_letter_code
_entity_poly.pdbx_strand_id
1 'polypeptide(L)'
;KERVPSALGQPIATLPAVQRQLGEIELALESAKALLTQVSLEGSSSNREDPSFPARANGAKQLCVETAIEVTDKCLRLAGAAGLHKDLSL
;
A
#
# COMPACT_ATOMS: atom_id res chain seq x y z
N LYS A 1 -5.82 17.06 29.32
CA LYS A 1 -6.76 17.03 28.26
C LYS A 1 -6.13 16.66 26.95
N GLU A 2 -6.69 15.68 26.34
CA GLU A 2 -6.04 15.25 25.14
C GLU A 2 -6.26 16.25 24.04
N ARG A 3 -5.33 16.31 23.16
CA ARG A 3 -5.35 17.24 22.08
C ARG A 3 -5.68 16.52 20.78
N VAL A 4 -6.66 17.00 20.09
CA VAL A 4 -7.04 16.43 18.83
C VAL A 4 -6.36 17.20 17.73
N PRO A 5 -5.66 16.54 16.83
CA PRO A 5 -4.84 17.24 15.85
C PRO A 5 -5.59 17.94 14.75
N SER A 6 -6.88 17.81 14.68
CA SER A 6 -7.59 18.47 13.60
C SER A 6 -8.54 19.49 14.18
N ALA A 7 -8.88 20.47 13.37
CA ALA A 7 -9.86 21.45 13.75
C ALA A 7 -11.24 20.85 13.92
N LEU A 8 -11.44 19.65 13.44
CA LEU A 8 -12.71 18.97 13.56
C LEU A 8 -12.86 18.23 14.88
N GLY A 9 -11.84 18.23 15.70
CA GLY A 9 -11.91 17.55 16.97
C GLY A 9 -11.76 16.06 16.89
N GLN A 10 -11.12 15.56 15.83
CA GLN A 10 -10.94 14.14 15.63
C GLN A 10 -9.48 13.77 15.57
N PRO A 11 -9.13 12.56 16.05
CA PRO A 11 -7.77 12.08 15.85
C PRO A 11 -7.45 12.01 14.37
N ILE A 12 -6.19 12.23 14.03
CA ILE A 12 -5.79 12.25 12.63
C ILE A 12 -6.10 10.92 11.95
N ALA A 13 -6.02 9.81 12.70
CA ALA A 13 -6.24 8.49 12.12
C ALA A 13 -7.68 8.27 11.68
N THR A 14 -8.62 9.11 12.15
CA THR A 14 -10.03 8.97 11.78
C THR A 14 -10.46 9.97 10.73
N LEU A 15 -9.55 10.81 10.24
CA LEU A 15 -9.92 11.75 9.19
C LEU A 15 -10.22 10.99 7.91
N PRO A 16 -11.24 11.40 7.17
CA PRO A 16 -11.63 10.69 5.95
C PRO A 16 -10.50 10.56 4.93
N ALA A 17 -9.67 11.59 4.81
CA ALA A 17 -8.56 11.54 3.86
C ALA A 17 -7.55 10.47 4.26
N VAL A 18 -7.26 10.35 5.55
CA VAL A 18 -6.33 9.34 6.04
C VAL A 18 -6.94 7.95 5.86
N GLN A 19 -8.23 7.81 6.16
CA GLN A 19 -8.91 6.53 5.97
C GLN A 19 -8.86 6.09 4.52
N ARG A 20 -9.07 7.02 3.60
CA ARG A 20 -9.02 6.69 2.19
C ARG A 20 -7.62 6.25 1.77
N GLN A 21 -6.59 6.94 2.26
CA GLN A 21 -5.23 6.58 1.91
C GLN A 21 -4.85 5.21 2.46
N LEU A 22 -5.29 4.90 3.66
CA LEU A 22 -5.04 3.57 4.23
C LEU A 22 -5.73 2.50 3.41
N GLY A 23 -6.96 2.78 2.96
CA GLY A 23 -7.68 1.85 2.10
C GLY A 23 -6.98 1.65 0.77
N GLU A 24 -6.43 2.71 0.19
CA GLU A 24 -5.68 2.61 -1.05
C GLU A 24 -4.43 1.78 -0.88
N ILE A 25 -3.72 1.97 0.23
CA ILE A 25 -2.54 1.18 0.52
C ILE A 25 -2.90 -0.29 0.65
N GLU A 26 -3.94 -0.58 1.39
CA GLU A 26 -4.36 -1.96 1.59
C GLU A 26 -4.76 -2.60 0.27
N LEU A 27 -5.51 -1.88 -0.56
CA LEU A 27 -5.94 -2.41 -1.85
C LEU A 27 -4.75 -2.67 -2.76
N ALA A 28 -3.77 -1.77 -2.76
CA ALA A 28 -2.58 -1.94 -3.58
C ALA A 28 -1.81 -3.18 -3.15
N LEU A 29 -1.66 -3.38 -1.85
CA LEU A 29 -0.95 -4.55 -1.32
C LEU A 29 -1.69 -5.84 -1.65
N GLU A 30 -3.01 -5.84 -1.50
CA GLU A 30 -3.82 -7.02 -1.81
C GLU A 30 -3.75 -7.36 -3.28
N SER A 31 -3.76 -6.35 -4.15
CA SER A 31 -3.67 -6.56 -5.59
C SER A 31 -2.34 -7.18 -5.98
N ALA A 32 -1.25 -6.65 -5.44
CA ALA A 32 0.08 -7.18 -5.74
C ALA A 32 0.22 -8.60 -5.21
N LYS A 33 -0.31 -8.86 -4.03
CA LYS A 33 -0.26 -10.18 -3.43
C LYS A 33 -1.04 -11.20 -4.25
N ALA A 34 -2.23 -10.79 -4.72
CA ALA A 34 -3.07 -11.68 -5.51
C ALA A 34 -2.38 -12.05 -6.82
N LEU A 35 -1.78 -11.07 -7.49
CA LEU A 35 -1.09 -11.34 -8.75
C LEU A 35 0.13 -12.22 -8.51
N LEU A 36 0.90 -11.95 -7.47
CA LEU A 36 2.08 -12.74 -7.15
C LEU A 36 1.69 -14.17 -6.84
N THR A 37 0.61 -14.37 -6.11
CA THR A 37 0.12 -15.70 -5.80
C THR A 37 -0.27 -16.43 -7.08
N GLN A 38 -0.99 -15.76 -7.97
CA GLN A 38 -1.43 -16.36 -9.22
C GLN A 38 -0.24 -16.78 -10.07
N VAL A 39 0.75 -15.90 -10.21
CA VAL A 39 1.93 -16.21 -11.01
C VAL A 39 2.73 -17.32 -10.38
N SER A 40 2.81 -17.37 -9.03
CA SER A 40 3.51 -18.45 -8.35
C SER A 40 2.86 -19.80 -8.62
N LEU A 41 1.53 -19.82 -8.63
CA LEU A 41 0.81 -21.05 -8.95
C LEU A 41 1.07 -21.48 -10.38
N GLU A 42 1.10 -20.54 -11.31
CA GLU A 42 1.41 -20.85 -12.71
C GLU A 42 2.83 -21.39 -12.85
N GLY A 43 3.76 -20.85 -12.07
CA GLY A 43 5.13 -21.28 -12.14
C GLY A 43 5.35 -22.68 -11.57
N SER A 44 4.46 -23.12 -10.67
CA SER A 44 4.58 -24.47 -10.09
C SER A 44 3.77 -25.49 -10.85
N SER A 45 3.13 -25.13 -11.94
CA SER A 45 2.30 -26.05 -12.72
C SER A 45 2.86 -26.16 -14.12
N SER A 46 2.19 -26.90 -14.98
CA SER A 46 2.60 -27.01 -16.36
C SER A 46 2.41 -25.72 -17.15
N ASN A 47 1.74 -24.74 -16.57
CA ASN A 47 1.50 -23.48 -17.25
C ASN A 47 2.77 -22.66 -17.45
N ARG A 48 3.84 -22.99 -16.74
CA ARG A 48 5.09 -22.25 -16.95
C ARG A 48 5.70 -22.54 -18.32
N GLU A 49 5.19 -23.55 -19.01
CA GLU A 49 5.57 -23.79 -20.40
C GLU A 49 4.89 -22.84 -21.36
N ASP A 50 3.88 -22.12 -20.90
CA ASP A 50 3.16 -21.15 -21.70
C ASP A 50 4.11 -20.02 -22.13
N PRO A 51 4.16 -19.70 -23.42
CA PRO A 51 5.06 -18.62 -23.89
C PRO A 51 4.82 -17.28 -23.23
N SER A 52 3.61 -17.03 -22.74
CA SER A 52 3.30 -15.76 -22.10
C SER A 52 3.71 -15.73 -20.62
N PHE A 53 4.14 -16.87 -20.06
CA PHE A 53 4.48 -16.91 -18.64
C PHE A 53 5.61 -15.96 -18.27
N PRO A 54 6.72 -15.87 -19.04
CA PRO A 54 7.79 -14.93 -18.65
C PRO A 54 7.32 -13.49 -18.60
N ALA A 55 6.45 -13.09 -19.53
CA ALA A 55 5.93 -11.73 -19.51
C ALA A 55 5.07 -11.50 -18.27
N ARG A 56 4.24 -12.47 -17.89
CA ARG A 56 3.42 -12.34 -16.69
C ARG A 56 4.26 -12.33 -15.44
N ALA A 57 5.31 -13.13 -15.41
CA ALA A 57 6.22 -13.16 -14.25
C ALA A 57 6.93 -11.83 -14.09
N ASN A 58 7.39 -11.26 -15.20
CA ASN A 58 8.03 -9.94 -15.17
C ASN A 58 7.05 -8.86 -14.77
N GLY A 59 5.81 -8.95 -15.25
CA GLY A 59 4.77 -8.00 -14.88
C GLY A 59 4.47 -8.04 -13.40
N ALA A 60 4.39 -9.23 -12.82
CA ALA A 60 4.15 -9.38 -11.41
C ALA A 60 5.28 -8.78 -10.59
N LYS A 61 6.52 -9.03 -11.02
CA LYS A 61 7.69 -8.48 -10.34
C LYS A 61 7.66 -6.96 -10.38
N GLN A 62 7.36 -6.41 -11.54
CA GLN A 62 7.33 -4.96 -11.71
C GLN A 62 6.22 -4.35 -10.88
N LEU A 63 5.04 -4.98 -10.85
CA LEU A 63 3.94 -4.48 -10.04
C LEU A 63 4.32 -4.48 -8.57
N CYS A 64 4.99 -5.54 -8.10
CA CYS A 64 5.38 -5.60 -6.70
C CYS A 64 6.38 -4.50 -6.36
N VAL A 65 7.33 -4.22 -7.24
CA VAL A 65 8.31 -3.17 -7.02
C VAL A 65 7.62 -1.80 -6.99
N GLU A 66 6.76 -1.54 -7.96
CA GLU A 66 6.07 -0.26 -8.04
C GLU A 66 5.13 -0.08 -6.85
N THR A 67 4.46 -1.15 -6.45
CA THR A 67 3.58 -1.09 -5.30
C THR A 67 4.38 -0.81 -4.02
N ALA A 68 5.54 -1.44 -3.88
CA ALA A 68 6.38 -1.20 -2.72
C ALA A 68 6.81 0.26 -2.64
N ILE A 69 7.19 0.83 -3.77
CA ILE A 69 7.59 2.24 -3.81
C ILE A 69 6.42 3.14 -3.47
N GLU A 70 5.27 2.89 -4.06
CA GLU A 70 4.08 3.70 -3.84
C GLU A 70 3.61 3.62 -2.40
N VAL A 71 3.55 2.41 -1.85
CA VAL A 71 3.09 2.21 -0.48
C VAL A 71 4.06 2.83 0.50
N THR A 72 5.36 2.67 0.26
CA THR A 72 6.38 3.26 1.13
C THR A 72 6.25 4.78 1.14
N ASP A 73 6.07 5.39 -0.03
CA ASP A 73 5.91 6.83 -0.14
C ASP A 73 4.67 7.29 0.62
N LYS A 74 3.56 6.60 0.46
CA LYS A 74 2.33 6.96 1.15
C LYS A 74 2.47 6.80 2.66
N CYS A 75 3.12 5.74 3.10
CA CYS A 75 3.33 5.52 4.53
C CYS A 75 4.22 6.59 5.13
N LEU A 76 5.26 6.99 4.40
CA LEU A 76 6.14 8.04 4.88
C LEU A 76 5.41 9.37 4.98
N ARG A 77 4.56 9.67 4.02
CA ARG A 77 3.77 10.90 4.06
C ARG A 77 2.80 10.90 5.23
N LEU A 78 2.15 9.77 5.47
CA LEU A 78 1.25 9.68 6.61
C LEU A 78 1.99 9.79 7.92
N ALA A 79 3.14 9.13 8.03
CA ALA A 79 3.95 9.21 9.24
C ALA A 79 4.47 10.62 9.46
N GLY A 80 4.87 11.29 8.37
CA GLY A 80 5.33 12.66 8.47
C GLY A 80 4.24 13.59 8.95
N ALA A 81 3.03 13.42 8.41
CA ALA A 81 1.91 14.23 8.83
C ALA A 81 1.55 13.98 10.29
N ALA A 82 1.55 12.71 10.69
CA ALA A 82 1.25 12.35 12.08
C ALA A 82 2.32 12.90 13.02
N GLY A 83 3.58 12.81 12.59
CA GLY A 83 4.67 13.34 13.40
C GLY A 83 4.60 14.84 13.55
N LEU A 84 4.25 15.52 12.46
CA LEU A 84 4.11 16.97 12.51
C LEU A 84 2.97 17.36 13.45
N HIS A 85 1.87 16.66 13.36
CA HIS A 85 0.75 16.92 14.26
C HIS A 85 1.13 16.70 15.69
N LYS A 86 1.89 15.64 15.95
CA LYS A 86 2.33 15.33 17.29
C LYS A 86 3.21 16.46 17.84
N ASP A 87 4.12 16.96 17.02
CA ASP A 87 4.97 18.05 17.42
C ASP A 87 4.18 19.30 17.72
N LEU A 88 3.19 19.58 16.90
CA LEU A 88 2.36 20.76 17.08
C LEU A 88 1.44 20.61 18.30
N SER A 89 1.14 19.39 18.69
CA SER A 89 0.29 19.14 19.84
C SER A 89 1.00 19.30 21.15
N LEU A 90 2.30 19.33 21.12
CA LEU A 90 3.07 19.51 22.33
C LEU A 90 3.09 20.98 22.76
#